data_76e1e61c5e2305ddb8f4f50e3ec93f62
#
_entry.id   76e1e61c5e2305ddb8f4f50e3ec93f62
#
_cell.length_a   1.000
_cell.length_b   1.000
_cell.length_c   1.000
_cell.angle_alpha   90.00
_cell.angle_beta   90.00
_cell.angle_gamma   90.00
#
_symmetry.space_group_name_H-M   'P 1'
#
loop_
_entity.id
_entity.type
_entity.pdbx_description
1 polymer ?
#
loop_
_entity_poly.entity_id
_entity_poly.type
_entity_poly.pdbx_seq_one_letter_code
_entity_poly.pdbx_strand_id
1 'polypeptide(L)'
;MNYKISDQAIELNAKLEVFMEQYIYPHEKDYDEFTSNQDNLWQYPDWYEGLKNEAKKQDLWNLFLPKEYTPWSPGLTNVEIALLFETMSRAPWSQQIFNCNAPDRGNMEVLAKYGTPEQQKEWLDPLLAGEIRSAYAMTEPDVASSDATNMELEIL
;
A
#
# COMPACT_ATOMS: atom_id res chain seq x y z
N MET A 1 -0.94 -0.95 -28.61
CA MET A 1 -1.11 0.28 -27.80
C MET A 1 0.27 0.72 -27.35
N ASN A 2 0.71 1.91 -27.71
CA ASN A 2 1.99 2.44 -27.18
C ASN A 2 1.68 3.28 -25.95
N TYR A 3 1.90 2.75 -24.77
CA TYR A 3 1.82 3.53 -23.54
C TYR A 3 3.13 4.31 -23.38
N LYS A 4 3.02 5.63 -23.35
CA LYS A 4 4.16 6.48 -23.07
C LYS A 4 4.25 6.66 -21.56
N ILE A 5 5.33 6.17 -20.97
CA ILE A 5 5.68 6.41 -19.56
C ILE A 5 6.31 7.81 -19.47
N SER A 6 5.91 8.60 -18.51
CA SER A 6 6.46 9.94 -18.29
C SER A 6 7.87 9.88 -17.67
N ASP A 7 8.64 10.95 -17.88
CA ASP A 7 9.96 11.08 -17.26
C ASP A 7 9.86 11.05 -15.74
N GLN A 8 8.79 11.64 -15.16
CA GLN A 8 8.50 11.56 -13.72
C GLN A 8 8.38 10.12 -13.22
N ALA A 9 7.64 9.26 -13.93
CA ALA A 9 7.46 7.87 -13.53
C ALA A 9 8.76 7.07 -13.67
N ILE A 10 9.56 7.36 -14.69
CA ILE A 10 10.88 6.74 -14.89
C ILE A 10 11.83 7.12 -13.76
N GLU A 11 11.92 8.41 -13.42
CA GLU A 11 12.75 8.90 -12.33
C GLU A 11 12.34 8.32 -10.97
N LEU A 12 11.01 8.26 -10.71
CA LEU A 12 10.48 7.71 -9.48
C LEU A 12 10.74 6.20 -9.36
N ASN A 13 10.60 5.46 -10.48
CA ASN A 13 10.94 4.04 -10.50
C ASN A 13 12.43 3.80 -10.28
N ALA A 14 13.30 4.63 -10.86
CA ALA A 14 14.74 4.52 -10.63
C ALA A 14 15.12 4.77 -9.15
N LYS A 15 14.47 5.75 -8.48
CA LYS A 15 14.63 5.96 -7.03
C LYS A 15 14.15 4.74 -6.24
N LEU A 16 13.02 4.18 -6.63
CA LEU A 16 12.45 3.00 -6.00
C LEU A 16 13.38 1.78 -6.14
N GLU A 17 13.95 1.55 -7.32
CA GLU A 17 14.93 0.47 -7.55
C GLU A 17 16.16 0.63 -6.63
N VAL A 18 16.70 1.83 -6.52
CA VAL A 18 17.82 2.12 -5.59
C VAL A 18 17.41 1.82 -4.14
N PHE A 19 16.21 2.22 -3.75
CA PHE A 19 15.70 1.92 -2.41
C PHE A 19 15.55 0.42 -2.15
N MET A 20 15.02 -0.32 -3.13
CA MET A 20 14.89 -1.78 -3.05
C MET A 20 16.25 -2.45 -2.84
N GLU A 21 17.26 -2.06 -3.59
CA GLU A 21 18.64 -2.58 -3.48
C GLU A 21 19.30 -2.25 -2.14
N GLN A 22 19.11 -1.03 -1.65
CA GLN A 22 19.82 -0.56 -0.46
C GLN A 22 19.13 -0.97 0.85
N TYR A 23 17.80 -1.05 0.86
CA TYR A 23 17.03 -1.16 2.10
C TYR A 23 16.11 -2.38 2.16
N ILE A 24 15.66 -2.91 1.03
CA ILE A 24 14.69 -4.01 1.03
C ILE A 24 15.40 -5.37 0.89
N TYR A 25 16.13 -5.58 -0.18
CA TYR A 25 16.76 -6.88 -0.44
C TYR A 25 17.74 -7.33 0.65
N PRO A 26 18.51 -6.45 1.31
CA PRO A 26 19.33 -6.88 2.44
C PRO A 26 18.55 -7.47 3.62
N HIS A 27 17.26 -7.14 3.75
CA HIS A 27 16.41 -7.60 4.86
C HIS A 27 15.53 -8.81 4.48
N GLU A 28 15.55 -9.31 3.25
CA GLU A 28 14.66 -10.40 2.82
C GLU A 28 14.81 -11.65 3.69
N LYS A 29 16.05 -12.07 3.92
CA LYS A 29 16.32 -13.25 4.76
C LYS A 29 15.85 -13.05 6.20
N ASP A 30 16.15 -11.90 6.79
CA ASP A 30 15.76 -11.58 8.16
C ASP A 30 14.24 -11.49 8.29
N TYR A 31 13.55 -10.95 7.27
CA TYR A 31 12.11 -10.89 7.23
C TYR A 31 11.47 -12.28 7.15
N ASP A 32 11.98 -13.16 6.28
CA ASP A 32 11.49 -14.54 6.14
C ASP A 32 11.70 -15.34 7.43
N GLU A 33 12.87 -15.22 8.07
CA GLU A 33 13.16 -15.87 9.35
C GLU A 33 12.23 -15.36 10.47
N PHE A 34 12.00 -14.03 10.52
CA PHE A 34 11.14 -13.42 11.53
C PHE A 34 9.67 -13.87 11.36
N THR A 35 9.14 -13.83 10.14
CA THR A 35 7.73 -14.17 9.87
C THR A 35 7.44 -15.67 9.89
N SER A 36 8.45 -16.50 9.72
CA SER A 36 8.34 -17.96 9.86
C SER A 36 8.17 -18.41 11.31
N ASN A 37 8.53 -17.57 12.27
CA ASN A 37 8.36 -17.86 13.70
C ASN A 37 6.94 -17.49 14.17
N GLN A 38 6.18 -18.49 14.64
CA GLN A 38 4.81 -18.29 15.12
C GLN A 38 4.70 -17.35 16.33
N ASP A 39 5.77 -17.22 17.13
CA ASP A 39 5.80 -16.28 18.26
C ASP A 39 5.76 -14.81 17.81
N ASN A 40 6.11 -14.55 16.55
CA ASN A 40 6.08 -13.22 15.92
C ASN A 40 4.79 -12.92 15.16
N LEU A 41 3.78 -13.75 15.29
CA LEU A 41 2.50 -13.54 14.61
C LEU A 41 1.93 -12.15 14.98
N TRP A 42 1.58 -11.38 13.96
CA TRP A 42 1.09 -9.99 14.08
C TRP A 42 2.12 -8.96 14.57
N GLN A 43 3.40 -9.30 14.54
CA GLN A 43 4.50 -8.39 14.87
C GLN A 43 5.30 -8.02 13.63
N TYR A 44 6.10 -6.97 13.76
CA TYR A 44 7.07 -6.55 12.74
C TYR A 44 8.47 -6.55 13.34
N PRO A 45 9.52 -6.80 12.53
CA PRO A 45 10.90 -6.65 12.97
C PRO A 45 11.18 -5.22 13.45
N ASP A 46 12.09 -5.04 14.40
CA ASP A 46 12.43 -3.74 14.98
C ASP A 46 12.90 -2.70 13.96
N TRP A 47 13.52 -3.13 12.87
CA TRP A 47 13.99 -2.27 11.79
C TRP A 47 12.87 -1.79 10.84
N TYR A 48 11.69 -2.40 10.89
CA TYR A 48 10.63 -2.22 9.90
C TYR A 48 10.10 -0.78 9.82
N GLU A 49 9.87 -0.16 10.97
CA GLU A 49 9.42 1.24 11.02
C GLU A 49 10.52 2.22 10.57
N GLY A 50 11.80 1.85 10.76
CA GLY A 50 12.92 2.61 10.22
C GLY A 50 12.88 2.71 8.70
N LEU A 51 12.55 1.63 8.01
CA LEU A 51 12.42 1.60 6.56
C LEU A 51 11.24 2.45 6.05
N LYS A 52 10.10 2.43 6.73
CA LYS A 52 8.96 3.31 6.40
C LYS A 52 9.34 4.78 6.52
N ASN A 53 10.02 5.15 7.60
CA ASN A 53 10.49 6.51 7.79
C ASN A 53 11.49 6.94 6.70
N GLU A 54 12.35 6.03 6.27
CA GLU A 54 13.28 6.30 5.17
C GLU A 54 12.55 6.44 3.82
N ALA A 55 11.55 5.60 3.55
CA ALA A 55 10.70 5.73 2.36
C ALA A 55 9.97 7.09 2.32
N LYS A 56 9.44 7.55 3.46
CA LYS A 56 8.82 8.88 3.59
C LYS A 56 9.80 10.01 3.27
N LYS A 57 11.04 9.96 3.79
CA LYS A 57 12.08 10.97 3.55
C LYS A 57 12.50 11.06 2.08
N GLN A 58 12.40 9.95 1.35
CA GLN A 58 12.77 9.86 -0.05
C GLN A 58 11.59 10.09 -1.01
N ASP A 59 10.44 10.52 -0.51
CA ASP A 59 9.20 10.72 -1.29
C ASP A 59 8.72 9.44 -2.00
N LEU A 60 8.94 8.27 -1.38
CA LEU A 60 8.51 6.96 -1.86
C LEU A 60 7.31 6.42 -1.05
N TRP A 61 6.42 7.30 -0.64
CA TRP A 61 5.27 6.97 0.20
C TRP A 61 3.95 7.23 -0.54
N ASN A 62 2.95 6.34 -0.38
CA ASN A 62 1.63 6.46 -1.01
C ASN A 62 1.65 6.48 -2.56
N LEU A 63 2.52 5.72 -3.20
CA LEU A 63 2.72 5.71 -4.66
C LEU A 63 1.62 4.96 -5.43
N PHE A 64 0.41 4.84 -4.89
CA PHE A 64 -0.64 4.00 -5.45
C PHE A 64 -1.87 4.75 -5.95
N LEU A 65 -2.12 5.98 -5.48
CA LEU A 65 -3.30 6.75 -5.89
C LEU A 65 -3.13 7.33 -7.29
N PRO A 66 -4.02 7.01 -8.26
CA PRO A 66 -3.99 7.60 -9.57
C PRO A 66 -4.19 9.13 -9.56
N LYS A 67 -3.73 9.80 -10.61
CA LYS A 67 -3.69 11.26 -10.72
C LYS A 67 -5.01 11.99 -10.49
N GLU A 68 -6.13 11.31 -10.71
CA GLU A 68 -7.47 11.86 -10.47
C GLU A 68 -7.79 12.06 -8.98
N TYR A 69 -7.01 11.49 -8.07
CA TYR A 69 -7.21 11.63 -6.62
C TYR A 69 -6.34 12.74 -6.01
N THR A 70 -6.23 13.87 -6.70
CA THR A 70 -5.60 15.07 -6.13
C THR A 70 -6.42 15.56 -4.92
N PRO A 71 -5.76 15.97 -3.80
CA PRO A 71 -4.32 16.28 -3.66
C PRO A 71 -3.44 15.10 -3.21
N TRP A 72 -3.97 13.93 -2.93
CA TRP A 72 -3.24 12.82 -2.30
C TRP A 72 -2.38 12.00 -3.29
N SER A 73 -2.65 12.16 -4.58
CA SER A 73 -1.98 11.40 -5.65
C SER A 73 -0.54 11.90 -5.92
N PRO A 74 0.40 11.00 -6.24
CA PRO A 74 1.71 11.38 -6.80
C PRO A 74 1.62 11.94 -8.24
N GLY A 75 0.42 12.00 -8.83
CA GLY A 75 0.21 12.54 -10.18
C GLY A 75 0.40 11.54 -11.32
N LEU A 76 0.52 10.25 -11.02
CA LEU A 76 0.77 9.19 -12.00
C LEU A 76 -0.52 8.59 -12.54
N THR A 77 -0.45 8.05 -13.76
CA THR A 77 -1.50 7.22 -14.34
C THR A 77 -1.44 5.79 -13.79
N ASN A 78 -2.54 5.02 -13.92
CA ASN A 78 -2.56 3.61 -13.51
C ASN A 78 -1.46 2.76 -14.18
N VAL A 79 -1.11 3.06 -15.43
CA VAL A 79 -0.04 2.36 -16.15
C VAL A 79 1.34 2.64 -15.53
N GLU A 80 1.58 3.89 -15.14
CA GLU A 80 2.82 4.30 -14.48
C GLU A 80 2.91 3.75 -13.06
N ILE A 81 1.80 3.72 -12.34
CA ILE A 81 1.71 3.05 -11.02
C ILE A 81 2.01 1.56 -11.15
N ALA A 82 1.53 0.88 -12.20
CA ALA A 82 1.83 -0.52 -12.43
C ALA A 82 3.33 -0.80 -12.61
N LEU A 83 4.09 0.12 -13.23
CA LEU A 83 5.54 0.04 -13.32
C LEU A 83 6.20 0.04 -11.93
N LEU A 84 5.75 0.93 -11.03
CA LEU A 84 6.27 0.98 -9.65
C LEU A 84 5.92 -0.28 -8.87
N PHE A 85 4.70 -0.81 -9.05
CA PHE A 85 4.28 -2.05 -8.40
C PHE A 85 5.05 -3.27 -8.91
N GLU A 86 5.47 -3.31 -10.17
CA GLU A 86 6.35 -4.36 -10.69
C GLU A 86 7.67 -4.39 -9.91
N THR A 87 8.25 -3.23 -9.65
CA THR A 87 9.48 -3.10 -8.85
C THR A 87 9.26 -3.52 -7.39
N MET A 88 8.21 -3.01 -6.72
CA MET A 88 7.88 -3.39 -5.34
C MET A 88 7.57 -4.88 -5.19
N SER A 89 6.92 -5.49 -6.19
CA SER A 89 6.48 -6.90 -6.12
C SER A 89 7.62 -7.90 -6.20
N ARG A 90 8.85 -7.48 -6.48
CA ARG A 90 10.05 -8.34 -6.40
C ARG A 90 10.31 -8.80 -4.95
N ALA A 91 9.88 -8.00 -3.96
CA ALA A 91 9.81 -8.36 -2.55
C ALA A 91 8.41 -7.95 -2.02
N PRO A 92 7.39 -8.83 -2.05
CA PRO A 92 5.98 -8.45 -1.85
C PRO A 92 5.70 -7.73 -0.52
N TRP A 93 6.45 -8.03 0.53
CA TRP A 93 6.33 -7.38 1.83
C TRP A 93 6.73 -5.89 1.79
N SER A 94 7.55 -5.49 0.80
CA SER A 94 8.00 -4.10 0.65
C SER A 94 6.87 -3.14 0.35
N GLN A 95 5.76 -3.59 -0.24
CA GLN A 95 4.61 -2.74 -0.52
C GLN A 95 4.10 -2.04 0.74
N GLN A 96 4.22 -2.68 1.90
CA GLN A 96 3.83 -2.08 3.17
C GLN A 96 4.82 -1.01 3.66
N ILE A 97 6.10 -1.11 3.28
CA ILE A 97 7.11 -0.08 3.56
C ILE A 97 6.77 1.23 2.86
N PHE A 98 6.12 1.15 1.70
CA PHE A 98 5.69 2.30 0.89
C PHE A 98 4.23 2.70 1.10
N ASN A 99 3.52 2.10 2.08
CA ASN A 99 2.08 2.26 2.32
C ASN A 99 1.21 1.95 1.09
N CYS A 100 1.64 0.97 0.30
CA CYS A 100 0.99 0.58 -0.96
C CYS A 100 0.36 -0.82 -0.92
N ASN A 101 0.26 -1.44 0.27
CA ASN A 101 -0.24 -2.80 0.45
C ASN A 101 -1.76 -2.87 0.57
N ALA A 102 -2.31 -4.02 0.28
CA ALA A 102 -3.69 -4.36 0.62
C ALA A 102 -3.80 -4.76 2.11
N PRO A 103 -4.95 -4.50 2.78
CA PRO A 103 -6.18 -3.89 2.26
C PRO A 103 -6.17 -2.35 2.27
N ASP A 104 -5.21 -1.72 2.95
CA ASP A 104 -5.20 -0.28 3.19
C ASP A 104 -5.31 0.54 1.91
N ARG A 105 -4.56 0.17 0.87
CA ARG A 105 -4.60 0.83 -0.43
C ARG A 105 -6.02 0.93 -1.00
N GLY A 106 -6.75 -0.20 -1.05
CA GLY A 106 -8.10 -0.23 -1.58
C GLY A 106 -9.07 0.60 -0.74
N ASN A 107 -8.95 0.53 0.59
CA ASN A 107 -9.78 1.30 1.50
C ASN A 107 -9.49 2.81 1.40
N MET A 108 -8.24 3.21 1.23
CA MET A 108 -7.86 4.61 0.98
C MET A 108 -8.43 5.12 -0.35
N GLU A 109 -8.41 4.30 -1.42
CA GLU A 109 -9.04 4.65 -2.70
C GLU A 109 -10.56 4.85 -2.55
N VAL A 110 -11.25 4.00 -1.79
CA VAL A 110 -12.68 4.14 -1.51
C VAL A 110 -12.97 5.43 -0.75
N LEU A 111 -12.20 5.71 0.31
CA LEU A 111 -12.36 6.95 1.09
C LEU A 111 -12.04 8.20 0.26
N ALA A 112 -11.00 8.17 -0.57
CA ALA A 112 -10.65 9.28 -1.44
C ALA A 112 -11.74 9.58 -2.47
N LYS A 113 -12.42 8.54 -2.97
CA LYS A 113 -13.44 8.67 -4.01
C LYS A 113 -14.84 8.99 -3.48
N TYR A 114 -15.22 8.37 -2.37
CA TYR A 114 -16.60 8.35 -1.90
C TYR A 114 -16.78 8.91 -0.49
N GLY A 115 -15.71 9.10 0.27
CA GLY A 115 -15.76 9.62 1.62
C GLY A 115 -16.21 11.08 1.66
N THR A 116 -17.00 11.45 2.69
CA THR A 116 -17.28 12.86 2.98
C THR A 116 -15.99 13.55 3.47
N PRO A 117 -15.91 14.90 3.47
CA PRO A 117 -14.75 15.60 4.02
C PRO A 117 -14.42 15.20 5.47
N GLU A 118 -15.45 14.94 6.29
CA GLU A 118 -15.31 14.49 7.67
C GLU A 118 -14.70 13.10 7.73
N GLN A 119 -15.19 12.15 6.93
CA GLN A 119 -14.67 10.78 6.85
C GLN A 119 -13.23 10.75 6.29
N GLN A 120 -12.93 11.59 5.31
CA GLN A 120 -11.58 11.74 4.78
C GLN A 120 -10.61 12.23 5.85
N LYS A 121 -11.02 13.25 6.62
CA LYS A 121 -10.20 13.76 7.72
C LYS A 121 -10.04 12.77 8.87
N GLU A 122 -11.09 12.03 9.20
CA GLU A 122 -11.10 11.08 10.31
C GLU A 122 -10.34 9.79 9.99
N TRP A 123 -10.46 9.28 8.74
CA TRP A 123 -9.96 7.98 8.36
C TRP A 123 -8.89 8.00 7.28
N LEU A 124 -9.08 8.78 6.19
CA LEU A 124 -8.13 8.79 5.09
C LEU A 124 -6.80 9.44 5.47
N ASP A 125 -6.83 10.60 6.12
CA ASP A 125 -5.61 11.31 6.49
C ASP A 125 -4.69 10.47 7.38
N PRO A 126 -5.16 9.83 8.48
CA PRO A 126 -4.30 8.97 9.29
C PRO A 126 -3.89 7.66 8.59
N LEU A 127 -4.70 7.11 7.66
CA LEU A 127 -4.29 5.99 6.82
C LEU A 127 -3.14 6.38 5.86
N LEU A 128 -3.27 7.53 5.20
CA LEU A 128 -2.22 8.07 4.34
C LEU A 128 -0.94 8.43 5.12
N ALA A 129 -1.09 8.88 6.36
CA ALA A 129 0.06 9.10 7.25
C ALA A 129 0.71 7.79 7.73
N GLY A 130 0.00 6.66 7.62
CA GLY A 130 0.42 5.35 8.14
C GLY A 130 0.32 5.24 9.66
N GLU A 131 -0.52 6.06 10.28
CA GLU A 131 -0.75 6.09 11.73
C GLU A 131 -1.74 5.00 12.17
N ILE A 132 -2.67 4.65 11.29
CA ILE A 132 -3.63 3.57 11.50
C ILE A 132 -3.58 2.57 10.36
N ARG A 133 -4.20 1.41 10.58
CA ARG A 133 -4.39 0.35 9.59
C ARG A 133 -5.86 0.10 9.42
N SER A 134 -6.23 -0.48 8.29
CA SER A 134 -7.58 -0.89 7.97
C SER A 134 -7.70 -2.39 7.72
N ALA A 135 -8.93 -2.88 7.69
CA ALA A 135 -9.24 -4.26 7.35
C ALA A 135 -10.42 -4.30 6.39
N TYR A 136 -10.56 -5.42 5.70
CA TYR A 136 -11.71 -5.70 4.85
C TYR A 136 -12.45 -6.91 5.41
N ALA A 137 -13.62 -6.67 6.03
CA ALA A 137 -14.46 -7.69 6.64
C ALA A 137 -15.42 -8.23 5.57
N MET A 138 -15.01 -9.27 4.83
CA MET A 138 -15.82 -9.85 3.77
C MET A 138 -16.39 -11.23 4.13
N THR A 139 -15.62 -12.02 4.89
CA THR A 139 -16.01 -13.40 5.18
C THR A 139 -17.06 -13.48 6.28
N GLU A 140 -18.17 -14.14 5.99
CA GLU A 140 -19.26 -14.41 6.92
C GLU A 140 -19.34 -15.92 7.23
N PRO A 141 -19.82 -16.33 8.44
CA PRO A 141 -19.80 -17.73 8.85
C PRO A 141 -20.65 -18.66 7.98
N ASP A 142 -21.81 -18.21 7.54
CA ASP A 142 -22.85 -19.06 6.96
C ASP A 142 -23.01 -18.93 5.44
N VAL A 143 -22.26 -18.02 4.81
CA VAL A 143 -22.36 -17.77 3.36
C VAL A 143 -21.01 -17.84 2.65
N ALA A 144 -21.04 -18.16 1.35
CA ALA A 144 -19.85 -18.12 0.48
C ALA A 144 -19.54 -16.66 0.11
N SER A 145 -19.05 -15.89 1.06
CA SER A 145 -18.88 -14.42 0.96
C SER A 145 -17.77 -13.95 0.06
N SER A 146 -17.00 -14.85 -0.58
CA SER A 146 -16.14 -14.52 -1.73
C SER A 146 -16.94 -14.06 -2.97
N ASP A 147 -18.21 -14.46 -3.05
CA ASP A 147 -19.19 -13.85 -3.95
C ASP A 147 -19.93 -12.75 -3.19
N ALA A 148 -19.64 -11.50 -3.52
CA ALA A 148 -20.23 -10.33 -2.85
C ALA A 148 -21.78 -10.25 -2.98
N THR A 149 -22.38 -10.99 -3.90
CA THR A 149 -23.85 -11.07 -4.03
C THR A 149 -24.51 -11.94 -2.96
N ASN A 150 -23.72 -12.75 -2.24
CA ASN A 150 -24.19 -13.63 -1.17
C ASN A 150 -24.04 -13.02 0.23
N MET A 151 -23.52 -11.81 0.36
CA MET A 151 -23.32 -11.17 1.67
C MET A 151 -24.69 -10.86 2.32
N GLU A 152 -24.85 -11.26 3.58
CA GLU A 152 -26.06 -11.09 4.37
C GLU A 152 -25.91 -10.02 5.47
N LEU A 153 -24.70 -9.48 5.69
CA LEU A 153 -24.46 -8.45 6.69
C LEU A 153 -25.26 -7.18 6.39
N GLU A 154 -26.08 -6.77 7.34
CA GLU A 154 -26.80 -5.50 7.33
C GLU A 154 -26.19 -4.53 8.34
N ILE A 155 -26.01 -3.26 7.93
CA ILE A 155 -25.62 -2.16 8.80
C ILE A 155 -26.87 -1.33 9.07
N LEU A 156 -27.31 -1.29 10.32
CA LEU A 156 -28.51 -0.56 10.79
C LEU A 156 -28.17 0.81 11.37
#